data_ad60d1209a1f03682998c043175a8ad4
#
_entry.id   ad60d1209a1f03682998c043175a8ad4
#
_cell.length_a   1.000
_cell.length_b   1.000
_cell.length_c   1.000
_cell.angle_alpha   90.00
_cell.angle_beta   90.00
_cell.angle_gamma   90.00
#
_symmetry.space_group_name_H-M   'P 1'
#
loop_
_entity.id
_entity.type
_entity.pdbx_description
1 polymer ?
#
loop_
_entity_poly.entity_id
_entity_poly.type
_entity_poly.pdbx_seq_one_letter_code
_entity_poly.pdbx_strand_id
1 'polypeptide(L)'
;MAQSAEMLWIDALELDQAGDIQEALELARHIVEIDSRHSDAWMMIARLSLPPLNRGKQVMPTLAQAATSLSALRRVVQHDHDNKEAWILGGALLVDHLGMMEESLVWWEQRRDVEPREVMPLIEQIGVLIRLGIYKDAGERLEEMFSDEMEPPDNKELMGMDKVRSLVENAAKMEKDDVFRPANHKHKRWAVIDRMKTRKPVSPTLFLFTFVAPIVFLLGTVAMTLVGGSLFGFVLVFFIILGLFMVVSKFATSLLHKLNRHALDLDRALDVEMSTGKVCIPDDIRGSKLYNAMLGQRPPAFAERLEKIAEVGERLSYRWKPDLPNWMVMADADYEDEIDESEEDGPLELDGIED
;
A
#
# COMPACT_ATOMS: atom_id res chain seq x y z
N MET A 1 17.78 17.84 41.42
CA MET A 1 18.53 16.88 40.57
C MET A 1 17.69 16.72 39.31
N ALA A 2 18.28 16.85 38.14
CA ALA A 2 17.56 16.55 36.90
C ALA A 2 17.26 15.03 36.90
N GLN A 3 16.01 14.65 36.69
CA GLN A 3 15.64 13.24 36.50
C GLN A 3 16.32 12.71 35.23
N SER A 4 16.80 11.48 35.26
CA SER A 4 17.37 10.83 34.07
C SER A 4 16.24 10.51 33.07
N ALA A 5 16.56 10.44 31.76
CA ALA A 5 15.59 10.05 30.74
C ALA A 5 14.89 8.71 31.07
N GLU A 6 15.62 7.74 31.61
CA GLU A 6 15.09 6.44 32.04
C GLU A 6 14.05 6.53 33.16
N MET A 7 14.26 7.41 34.18
CA MET A 7 13.26 7.59 35.23
C MET A 7 11.98 8.25 34.69
N LEU A 8 12.13 9.26 33.84
CA LEU A 8 10.99 9.91 33.18
C LEU A 8 10.26 8.95 32.25
N TRP A 9 10.97 7.98 31.65
CA TRP A 9 10.37 6.96 30.79
C TRP A 9 9.44 6.03 31.58
N ILE A 10 9.81 5.62 32.78
CA ILE A 10 8.95 4.81 33.66
C ILE A 10 7.67 5.60 33.99
N ASP A 11 7.80 6.87 34.38
CA ASP A 11 6.66 7.74 34.70
C ASP A 11 5.75 7.90 33.46
N ALA A 12 6.32 8.05 32.24
CA ALA A 12 5.57 8.13 31.00
C ALA A 12 4.77 6.87 30.68
N LEU A 13 5.34 5.68 30.94
CA LEU A 13 4.66 4.39 30.79
C LEU A 13 3.49 4.25 31.77
N GLU A 14 3.67 4.68 33.02
CA GLU A 14 2.59 4.65 34.03
C GLU A 14 1.43 5.55 33.63
N LEU A 15 1.72 6.74 33.10
CA LEU A 15 0.70 7.68 32.59
C LEU A 15 -0.04 7.10 31.37
N ASP A 16 0.66 6.50 30.42
CA ASP A 16 0.06 5.83 29.26
C ASP A 16 -0.88 4.69 29.69
N GLN A 17 -0.45 3.87 30.66
CA GLN A 17 -1.27 2.78 31.21
C GLN A 17 -2.48 3.30 32.02
N ALA A 18 -2.35 4.44 32.70
CA ALA A 18 -3.46 5.10 33.39
C ALA A 18 -4.48 5.72 32.43
N GLY A 19 -4.09 5.92 31.16
CA GLY A 19 -4.90 6.59 30.15
C GLY A 19 -4.76 8.11 30.11
N ASP A 20 -3.77 8.65 30.83
CA ASP A 20 -3.44 10.09 30.89
C ASP A 20 -2.57 10.47 29.67
N ILE A 21 -3.15 10.27 28.48
CA ILE A 21 -2.47 10.35 27.18
C ILE A 21 -1.74 11.66 26.97
N GLN A 22 -2.35 12.78 27.37
CA GLN A 22 -1.77 14.10 27.17
C GLN A 22 -0.50 14.30 28.01
N GLU A 23 -0.52 13.88 29.27
CA GLU A 23 0.62 13.98 30.19
C GLU A 23 1.74 13.03 29.76
N ALA A 24 1.39 11.80 29.36
CA ALA A 24 2.34 10.83 28.80
C ALA A 24 3.04 11.38 27.54
N LEU A 25 2.29 12.02 26.64
CA LEU A 25 2.84 12.62 25.42
C LEU A 25 3.77 13.81 25.73
N GLU A 26 3.42 14.67 26.68
CA GLU A 26 4.29 15.77 27.12
C GLU A 26 5.58 15.27 27.74
N LEU A 27 5.47 14.23 28.56
CA LEU A 27 6.64 13.61 29.20
C LEU A 27 7.53 12.92 28.17
N ALA A 28 6.95 12.20 27.20
CA ALA A 28 7.71 11.59 26.12
C ALA A 28 8.47 12.65 25.29
N ARG A 29 7.86 13.81 25.02
CA ARG A 29 8.53 14.95 24.36
C ARG A 29 9.70 15.48 25.19
N HIS A 30 9.52 15.60 26.49
CA HIS A 30 10.59 16.03 27.37
C HIS A 30 11.75 15.02 27.42
N ILE A 31 11.46 13.71 27.38
CA ILE A 31 12.48 12.67 27.30
C ILE A 31 13.36 12.81 26.05
N VAL A 32 12.75 13.01 24.87
CA VAL A 32 13.52 13.16 23.62
C VAL A 32 14.28 14.49 23.51
N GLU A 33 13.94 15.49 24.33
CA GLU A 33 14.73 16.72 24.50
C GLU A 33 16.00 16.45 25.30
N ILE A 34 15.95 15.55 26.31
CA ILE A 34 17.10 15.13 27.14
C ILE A 34 17.96 14.13 26.38
N ASP A 35 17.32 13.09 25.81
CA ASP A 35 17.96 12.05 25.01
C ASP A 35 17.25 11.87 23.66
N SER A 36 17.78 12.53 22.64
CA SER A 36 17.22 12.50 21.29
C SER A 36 17.30 11.12 20.60
N ARG A 37 18.03 10.15 21.17
CA ARG A 37 18.17 8.78 20.67
C ARG A 37 17.21 7.79 21.33
N HIS A 38 16.40 8.22 22.26
CA HIS A 38 15.45 7.36 22.96
C HIS A 38 14.32 6.90 22.03
N SER A 39 14.51 5.77 21.35
CA SER A 39 13.59 5.25 20.31
C SER A 39 12.19 4.98 20.86
N ASP A 40 12.07 4.42 22.08
CA ASP A 40 10.76 4.12 22.67
C ASP A 40 9.95 5.38 22.98
N ALA A 41 10.60 6.47 23.41
CA ALA A 41 9.93 7.73 23.63
C ALA A 41 9.44 8.34 22.28
N TRP A 42 10.23 8.24 21.22
CA TRP A 42 9.79 8.60 19.88
C TRP A 42 8.62 7.74 19.40
N MET A 43 8.65 6.43 19.68
CA MET A 43 7.54 5.53 19.35
C MET A 43 6.27 5.87 20.13
N MET A 44 6.39 6.24 21.41
CA MET A 44 5.27 6.73 22.22
C MET A 44 4.69 8.03 21.63
N ILE A 45 5.53 9.01 21.26
CA ILE A 45 5.09 10.23 20.58
C ILE A 45 4.33 9.89 19.29
N ALA A 46 4.85 8.97 18.49
CA ALA A 46 4.20 8.55 17.25
C ALA A 46 2.80 7.99 17.50
N ARG A 47 2.66 7.06 18.45
CA ARG A 47 1.37 6.43 18.78
C ARG A 47 0.38 7.41 19.40
N LEU A 48 0.81 8.18 20.40
CA LEU A 48 -0.06 9.07 21.16
C LEU A 48 -0.46 10.35 20.38
N SER A 49 0.27 10.68 19.32
CA SER A 49 -0.13 11.75 18.39
C SER A 49 -1.32 11.36 17.52
N LEU A 50 -1.60 10.07 17.37
CA LEU A 50 -2.75 9.58 16.62
C LEU A 50 -3.99 9.47 17.52
N PRO A 51 -5.21 9.55 16.93
CA PRO A 51 -6.43 9.39 17.71
C PRO A 51 -6.49 7.97 18.30
N PRO A 52 -6.99 7.83 19.53
CA PRO A 52 -7.10 6.52 20.17
C PRO A 52 -8.06 5.59 19.41
N LEU A 53 -7.75 4.30 19.44
CA LEU A 53 -8.62 3.27 18.91
C LEU A 53 -9.86 3.12 19.82
N ASN A 54 -10.91 3.85 19.55
CA ASN A 54 -12.17 3.73 20.28
C ASN A 54 -12.97 2.53 19.80
N ARG A 55 -13.47 1.71 20.75
CA ARG A 55 -14.37 0.58 20.47
C ARG A 55 -15.63 1.09 19.76
N GLY A 56 -15.66 0.95 18.41
CA GLY A 56 -16.86 1.18 17.60
C GLY A 56 -16.79 2.24 16.51
N LYS A 57 -15.86 3.23 16.56
CA LYS A 57 -15.58 4.15 15.45
C LYS A 57 -14.09 4.43 15.40
N GLN A 58 -13.46 4.03 14.32
CA GLN A 58 -12.08 4.43 14.05
C GLN A 58 -12.08 5.93 13.72
N VAL A 59 -11.61 6.74 14.65
CA VAL A 59 -11.36 8.16 14.40
C VAL A 59 -10.11 8.23 13.54
N MET A 60 -10.21 8.83 12.36
CA MET A 60 -9.06 9.01 11.48
C MET A 60 -8.25 10.23 11.89
N PRO A 61 -6.90 10.18 11.76
CA PRO A 61 -6.05 11.30 12.11
C PRO A 61 -6.26 12.50 11.17
N THR A 62 -6.08 13.70 11.73
CA THR A 62 -5.91 14.93 10.94
C THR A 62 -4.55 14.98 10.27
N LEU A 63 -4.36 15.89 9.33
CA LEU A 63 -3.08 16.08 8.65
C LEU A 63 -1.93 16.37 9.63
N ALA A 64 -2.19 17.24 10.63
CA ALA A 64 -1.20 17.58 11.65
C ALA A 64 -0.80 16.37 12.51
N GLN A 65 -1.78 15.55 12.94
CA GLN A 65 -1.54 14.35 13.71
C GLN A 65 -0.73 13.31 12.91
N ALA A 66 -1.13 13.05 11.66
CA ALA A 66 -0.42 12.13 10.79
C ALA A 66 1.03 12.57 10.51
N ALA A 67 1.24 13.88 10.27
CA ALA A 67 2.57 14.43 10.02
C ALA A 67 3.47 14.37 11.28
N THR A 68 2.92 14.67 12.46
CA THR A 68 3.66 14.56 13.73
C THR A 68 4.07 13.12 14.01
N SER A 69 3.14 12.18 13.87
CA SER A 69 3.41 10.75 14.04
C SER A 69 4.49 10.26 13.07
N LEU A 70 4.37 10.58 11.77
CA LEU A 70 5.36 10.20 10.77
C LEU A 70 6.75 10.79 11.07
N SER A 71 6.80 12.05 11.52
CA SER A 71 8.08 12.68 11.92
C SER A 71 8.74 11.94 13.08
N ALA A 72 7.97 11.50 14.08
CA ALA A 72 8.48 10.70 15.19
C ALA A 72 8.94 9.32 14.72
N LEU A 73 8.18 8.64 13.85
CA LEU A 73 8.55 7.33 13.29
C LEU A 73 9.85 7.37 12.48
N ARG A 74 10.10 8.46 11.74
CA ARG A 74 11.40 8.66 11.06
C ARG A 74 12.56 8.69 12.05
N ARG A 75 12.36 9.22 13.27
CA ARG A 75 13.37 9.18 14.33
C ARG A 75 13.51 7.79 14.93
N VAL A 76 12.39 7.06 15.10
CA VAL A 76 12.46 5.67 15.58
C VAL A 76 13.33 4.85 14.64
N VAL A 77 13.00 4.78 13.35
CA VAL A 77 13.74 3.95 12.40
C VAL A 77 15.17 4.40 12.16
N GLN A 78 15.50 5.67 12.46
CA GLN A 78 16.85 6.19 12.40
C GLN A 78 17.73 5.66 13.55
N HIS A 79 17.16 5.38 14.72
CA HIS A 79 17.88 4.95 15.92
C HIS A 79 17.68 3.47 16.23
N ASP A 80 16.58 2.89 15.79
CA ASP A 80 16.21 1.49 15.95
C ASP A 80 15.68 0.97 14.60
N HIS A 81 16.61 0.53 13.75
CA HIS A 81 16.32 0.04 12.41
C HIS A 81 15.47 -1.24 12.40
N ASP A 82 15.53 -2.03 13.50
CA ASP A 82 14.84 -3.32 13.60
C ASP A 82 13.39 -3.18 14.04
N ASN A 83 12.93 -1.98 14.38
CA ASN A 83 11.58 -1.72 14.87
C ASN A 83 10.53 -1.90 13.76
N LYS A 84 10.08 -3.15 13.57
CA LYS A 84 9.07 -3.50 12.54
C LYS A 84 7.76 -2.71 12.68
N GLU A 85 7.32 -2.44 13.91
CA GLU A 85 6.10 -1.67 14.16
C GLU A 85 6.20 -0.26 13.61
N ALA A 86 7.35 0.40 13.79
CA ALA A 86 7.60 1.75 13.27
C ALA A 86 7.59 1.75 11.73
N TRP A 87 8.19 0.76 11.08
CA TRP A 87 8.17 0.64 9.62
C TRP A 87 6.77 0.46 9.08
N ILE A 88 5.97 -0.45 9.67
CA ILE A 88 4.59 -0.73 9.25
C ILE A 88 3.69 0.50 9.44
N LEU A 89 3.76 1.14 10.61
CA LEU A 89 2.95 2.31 10.91
C LEU A 89 3.33 3.51 10.01
N GLY A 90 4.63 3.72 9.78
CA GLY A 90 5.13 4.77 8.89
C GLY A 90 4.69 4.56 7.44
N GLY A 91 4.79 3.35 6.92
CA GLY A 91 4.31 2.98 5.58
C GLY A 91 2.81 3.20 5.43
N ALA A 92 2.01 2.79 6.41
CA ALA A 92 0.56 3.02 6.42
C ALA A 92 0.20 4.52 6.45
N LEU A 93 0.90 5.32 7.26
CA LEU A 93 0.69 6.77 7.29
C LEU A 93 1.03 7.42 5.95
N LEU A 94 2.15 7.05 5.34
CA LEU A 94 2.57 7.56 4.04
C LEU A 94 1.54 7.27 2.95
N VAL A 95 1.09 6.03 2.84
CA VAL A 95 0.21 5.57 1.75
C VAL A 95 -1.25 5.93 2.01
N ASP A 96 -1.78 5.52 3.17
CA ASP A 96 -3.22 5.54 3.39
C ASP A 96 -3.72 6.89 3.88
N HIS A 97 -2.92 7.62 4.68
CA HIS A 97 -3.34 8.89 5.27
C HIS A 97 -2.81 10.11 4.54
N LEU A 98 -1.55 10.08 4.11
CA LEU A 98 -0.88 11.23 3.49
C LEU A 98 -0.83 11.15 1.96
N GLY A 99 -1.01 9.98 1.36
CA GLY A 99 -0.92 9.76 -0.08
C GLY A 99 0.46 10.04 -0.67
N MET A 100 1.53 9.93 0.14
CA MET A 100 2.94 10.19 -0.23
C MET A 100 3.57 8.93 -0.80
N MET A 101 3.10 8.54 -1.98
CA MET A 101 3.43 7.23 -2.56
C MET A 101 4.90 7.07 -2.96
N GLU A 102 5.50 8.08 -3.59
CA GLU A 102 6.92 8.05 -3.95
C GLU A 102 7.81 7.98 -2.72
N GLU A 103 7.48 8.73 -1.66
CA GLU A 103 8.20 8.63 -0.38
C GLU A 103 8.00 7.27 0.31
N SER A 104 6.84 6.64 0.12
CA SER A 104 6.60 5.29 0.64
C SER A 104 7.47 4.24 -0.06
N LEU A 105 7.74 4.39 -1.36
CA LEU A 105 8.67 3.49 -2.06
C LEU A 105 10.09 3.60 -1.48
N VAL A 106 10.54 4.84 -1.22
CA VAL A 106 11.85 5.07 -0.58
C VAL A 106 11.87 4.53 0.86
N TRP A 107 10.78 4.73 1.62
CA TRP A 107 10.63 4.21 2.97
C TRP A 107 10.83 2.69 3.03
N TRP A 108 10.15 1.96 2.16
CA TRP A 108 10.26 0.51 2.12
C TRP A 108 11.58 0.02 1.54
N GLU A 109 12.22 0.79 0.63
CA GLU A 109 13.56 0.44 0.16
C GLU A 109 14.60 0.59 1.28
N GLN A 110 14.51 1.63 2.12
CA GLN A 110 15.36 1.76 3.31
C GLN A 110 15.17 0.59 4.30
N ARG A 111 13.95 0.04 4.41
CA ARG A 111 13.74 -1.18 5.20
C ARG A 111 14.43 -2.39 4.57
N ARG A 112 14.45 -2.49 3.24
CA ARG A 112 15.15 -3.55 2.52
C ARG A 112 16.66 -3.46 2.65
N ASP A 113 17.23 -2.26 2.77
CA ASP A 113 18.66 -2.08 3.06
C ASP A 113 19.05 -2.71 4.42
N VAL A 114 18.11 -2.78 5.39
CA VAL A 114 18.32 -3.39 6.70
C VAL A 114 18.05 -4.90 6.66
N GLU A 115 16.92 -5.30 6.06
CA GLU A 115 16.46 -6.69 5.98
C GLU A 115 16.09 -7.06 4.55
N PRO A 116 17.07 -7.39 3.70
CA PRO A 116 16.86 -7.61 2.26
C PRO A 116 15.91 -8.78 1.94
N ARG A 117 15.83 -9.76 2.84
CA ARG A 117 15.03 -10.99 2.65
C ARG A 117 13.60 -10.90 3.15
N GLU A 118 13.23 -9.79 3.79
CA GLU A 118 11.86 -9.57 4.29
C GLU A 118 10.88 -9.33 3.14
N VAL A 119 9.78 -10.08 3.11
CA VAL A 119 8.77 -10.03 2.03
C VAL A 119 7.86 -8.80 2.13
N MET A 120 7.59 -8.31 3.35
CA MET A 120 6.65 -7.20 3.59
C MET A 120 6.96 -5.93 2.78
N PRO A 121 8.22 -5.44 2.71
CA PRO A 121 8.55 -4.27 1.90
C PRO A 121 8.16 -4.42 0.43
N LEU A 122 8.40 -5.59 -0.17
CA LEU A 122 8.04 -5.88 -1.56
C LEU A 122 6.53 -5.86 -1.77
N ILE A 123 5.74 -6.44 -0.86
CA ILE A 123 4.27 -6.39 -0.92
C ILE A 123 3.79 -4.94 -0.98
N GLU A 124 4.30 -4.09 -0.10
CA GLU A 124 3.91 -2.69 0.00
C GLU A 124 4.36 -1.88 -1.23
N GLN A 125 5.60 -2.07 -1.69
CA GLN A 125 6.10 -1.43 -2.90
C GLN A 125 5.27 -1.81 -4.13
N ILE A 126 4.98 -3.10 -4.34
CA ILE A 126 4.14 -3.57 -5.45
C ILE A 126 2.76 -2.92 -5.39
N GLY A 127 2.16 -2.86 -4.20
CA GLY A 127 0.87 -2.20 -3.99
C GLY A 127 0.86 -0.74 -4.43
N VAL A 128 1.89 0.01 -4.07
CA VAL A 128 2.08 1.42 -4.47
C VAL A 128 2.32 1.56 -5.98
N LEU A 129 3.21 0.75 -6.55
CA LEU A 129 3.51 0.77 -7.99
C LEU A 129 2.26 0.52 -8.84
N ILE A 130 1.39 -0.41 -8.43
CA ILE A 130 0.12 -0.68 -9.11
C ILE A 130 -0.83 0.52 -9.04
N ARG A 131 -0.93 1.19 -7.87
CA ARG A 131 -1.76 2.39 -7.71
C ARG A 131 -1.29 3.52 -8.62
N LEU A 132 0.01 3.73 -8.74
CA LEU A 132 0.61 4.71 -9.65
C LEU A 132 0.55 4.29 -11.13
N GLY A 133 0.25 3.03 -11.44
CA GLY A 133 0.18 2.50 -12.81
C GLY A 133 1.54 2.11 -13.40
N ILE A 134 2.53 1.84 -12.55
CA ILE A 134 3.90 1.45 -12.91
C ILE A 134 3.99 -0.08 -12.91
N TYR A 135 3.31 -0.71 -13.85
CA TYR A 135 3.10 -2.16 -13.84
C TYR A 135 4.35 -2.98 -14.18
N LYS A 136 5.30 -2.39 -14.93
CA LYS A 136 6.55 -3.08 -15.28
C LYS A 136 7.38 -3.32 -14.04
N ASP A 137 7.66 -2.29 -13.28
CA ASP A 137 8.45 -2.35 -12.04
C ASP A 137 7.71 -3.20 -10.98
N ALA A 138 6.38 -3.11 -10.93
CA ALA A 138 5.58 -3.99 -10.07
C ALA A 138 5.75 -5.47 -10.43
N GLY A 139 5.90 -5.80 -11.73
CA GLY A 139 6.18 -7.15 -12.20
C GLY A 139 7.57 -7.64 -11.79
N GLU A 140 8.59 -6.79 -11.94
CA GLU A 140 9.97 -7.10 -11.54
C GLU A 140 10.06 -7.36 -10.02
N ARG A 141 9.43 -6.49 -9.20
CA ARG A 141 9.33 -6.73 -7.74
C ARG A 141 8.54 -7.99 -7.38
N LEU A 142 7.54 -8.35 -8.19
CA LEU A 142 6.78 -9.57 -7.98
C LEU A 142 7.65 -10.82 -8.22
N GLU A 143 8.49 -10.82 -9.25
CA GLU A 143 9.43 -11.90 -9.54
C GLU A 143 10.42 -12.05 -8.40
N GLU A 144 11.00 -10.97 -7.91
CA GLU A 144 11.89 -10.96 -6.77
C GLU A 144 11.21 -11.50 -5.49
N MET A 145 9.97 -11.09 -5.20
CA MET A 145 9.21 -11.53 -4.02
C MET A 145 8.99 -13.07 -3.99
N PHE A 146 9.00 -13.73 -5.14
CA PHE A 146 8.86 -15.18 -5.25
C PHE A 146 10.19 -15.90 -5.48
N SER A 147 11.32 -15.21 -5.36
CA SER A 147 12.63 -15.85 -5.45
C SER A 147 12.90 -16.73 -4.22
N ASP A 148 13.79 -17.71 -4.38
CA ASP A 148 14.20 -18.63 -3.29
C ASP A 148 15.05 -17.93 -2.20
N GLU A 149 15.47 -16.68 -2.44
CA GLU A 149 16.31 -15.91 -1.53
C GLU A 149 15.51 -15.24 -0.40
N MET A 150 14.19 -15.14 -0.58
CA MET A 150 13.31 -14.48 0.40
C MET A 150 13.03 -15.37 1.61
N GLU A 151 12.82 -14.72 2.78
CA GLU A 151 12.40 -15.43 3.99
C GLU A 151 11.02 -16.09 3.80
N PRO A 152 10.76 -17.22 4.49
CA PRO A 152 9.43 -17.83 4.46
C PRO A 152 8.38 -16.86 5.00
N PRO A 153 7.35 -16.52 4.20
CA PRO A 153 6.34 -15.55 4.60
C PRO A 153 5.42 -16.09 5.71
N ASP A 154 4.94 -15.21 6.55
CA ASP A 154 3.89 -15.53 7.51
C ASP A 154 2.50 -15.61 6.83
N ASN A 155 1.44 -16.00 7.57
CA ASN A 155 0.10 -16.13 7.02
C ASN A 155 -0.47 -14.79 6.49
N LYS A 156 -0.10 -13.66 7.09
CA LYS A 156 -0.55 -12.32 6.68
C LYS A 156 0.17 -11.89 5.41
N GLU A 157 1.45 -12.14 5.34
CA GLU A 157 2.28 -11.89 4.16
C GLU A 157 1.84 -12.76 2.98
N LEU A 158 1.55 -14.05 3.17
CA LEU A 158 0.99 -14.92 2.13
C LEU A 158 -0.30 -14.34 1.51
N MET A 159 -1.20 -13.83 2.35
CA MET A 159 -2.41 -13.17 1.84
C MET A 159 -2.09 -11.89 1.07
N GLY A 160 -1.09 -11.12 1.50
CA GLY A 160 -0.58 -9.95 0.81
C GLY A 160 0.03 -10.31 -0.55
N MET A 161 0.90 -11.33 -0.59
CA MET A 161 1.54 -11.85 -1.80
C MET A 161 0.50 -12.28 -2.85
N ASP A 162 -0.49 -13.07 -2.46
CA ASP A 162 -1.57 -13.51 -3.35
C ASP A 162 -2.38 -12.33 -3.90
N LYS A 163 -2.64 -11.34 -3.07
CA LYS A 163 -3.35 -10.12 -3.46
C LYS A 163 -2.57 -9.34 -4.52
N VAL A 164 -1.30 -9.02 -4.26
CA VAL A 164 -0.48 -8.22 -5.19
C VAL A 164 -0.20 -8.99 -6.47
N ARG A 165 0.04 -10.31 -6.41
CA ARG A 165 0.16 -11.18 -7.57
C ARG A 165 -1.07 -11.09 -8.47
N SER A 166 -2.25 -11.26 -7.89
CA SER A 166 -3.52 -11.13 -8.64
C SER A 166 -3.68 -9.75 -9.29
N LEU A 167 -3.26 -8.69 -8.62
CA LEU A 167 -3.31 -7.33 -9.15
C LEU A 167 -2.34 -7.13 -10.33
N VAL A 168 -1.10 -7.60 -10.22
CA VAL A 168 -0.10 -7.54 -11.31
C VAL A 168 -0.53 -8.36 -12.52
N GLU A 169 -1.00 -9.60 -12.32
CA GLU A 169 -1.50 -10.45 -13.40
C GLU A 169 -2.69 -9.83 -14.16
N ASN A 170 -3.57 -9.15 -13.44
CA ASN A 170 -4.69 -8.42 -14.06
C ASN A 170 -4.22 -7.18 -14.80
N ALA A 171 -3.21 -6.48 -14.29
CA ALA A 171 -2.62 -5.32 -14.94
C ALA A 171 -1.85 -5.70 -16.22
N ALA A 172 -1.16 -6.85 -16.22
CA ALA A 172 -0.43 -7.36 -17.38
C ALA A 172 -1.34 -7.68 -18.57
N LYS A 173 -2.63 -7.94 -18.33
CA LYS A 173 -3.64 -8.16 -19.38
C LYS A 173 -4.13 -6.86 -20.06
N MET A 174 -3.75 -5.69 -19.54
CA MET A 174 -4.13 -4.40 -20.11
C MET A 174 -3.18 -4.00 -21.25
N GLU A 175 -3.75 -3.46 -22.34
CA GLU A 175 -2.94 -2.86 -23.39
C GLU A 175 -2.19 -1.62 -22.87
N LYS A 176 -0.96 -1.41 -23.34
CA LYS A 176 -0.12 -0.26 -22.90
C LYS A 176 -0.82 1.09 -23.08
N ASP A 177 -1.60 1.24 -24.17
CA ASP A 177 -2.35 2.47 -24.47
C ASP A 177 -3.61 2.65 -23.59
N ASP A 178 -3.97 1.61 -22.85
CA ASP A 178 -5.13 1.62 -21.95
C ASP A 178 -4.75 1.99 -20.51
N VAL A 179 -3.45 2.05 -20.20
CA VAL A 179 -2.97 2.52 -18.90
C VAL A 179 -3.20 4.01 -18.79
N PHE A 180 -4.04 4.40 -17.84
CA PHE A 180 -4.34 5.81 -17.62
C PHE A 180 -3.13 6.55 -17.03
N ARG A 181 -2.75 7.67 -17.68
CA ARG A 181 -1.68 8.57 -17.26
C ARG A 181 -2.27 9.93 -16.90
N PRO A 182 -2.48 10.24 -15.62
CA PRO A 182 -3.14 11.47 -15.19
C PRO A 182 -2.43 12.75 -15.62
N ALA A 183 -1.10 12.76 -15.65
CA ALA A 183 -0.30 13.88 -16.10
C ALA A 183 -0.57 14.29 -17.57
N ASN A 184 -1.05 13.37 -18.40
CA ASN A 184 -1.42 13.63 -19.78
C ASN A 184 -2.88 14.07 -19.91
N HIS A 185 -3.14 15.37 -19.87
CA HIS A 185 -4.50 15.94 -19.99
C HIS A 185 -5.20 15.60 -21.34
N LYS A 186 -4.46 15.19 -22.38
CA LYS A 186 -5.03 14.74 -23.67
C LYS A 186 -5.38 13.25 -23.69
N HIS A 187 -5.12 12.53 -22.61
CA HIS A 187 -5.41 11.10 -22.55
C HIS A 187 -6.93 10.84 -22.68
N LYS A 188 -7.31 9.89 -23.56
CA LYS A 188 -8.71 9.54 -23.87
C LYS A 188 -9.59 9.27 -22.65
N ARG A 189 -8.96 8.80 -21.54
CA ARG A 189 -9.67 8.47 -20.30
C ARG A 189 -10.21 9.70 -19.56
N TRP A 190 -9.58 10.88 -19.71
CA TRP A 190 -10.13 12.11 -19.14
C TRP A 190 -11.52 12.45 -19.72
N ALA A 191 -11.73 12.24 -21.02
CA ALA A 191 -13.03 12.45 -21.65
C ALA A 191 -14.11 11.47 -21.14
N VAL A 192 -13.70 10.26 -20.72
CA VAL A 192 -14.62 9.29 -20.08
C VAL A 192 -14.98 9.74 -18.67
N ILE A 193 -14.00 10.17 -17.88
CA ILE A 193 -14.21 10.70 -16.53
C ILE A 193 -15.14 11.92 -16.59
N ASP A 194 -14.88 12.87 -17.50
CA ASP A 194 -15.70 14.07 -17.69
C ASP A 194 -17.16 13.73 -17.99
N ARG A 195 -17.41 12.79 -18.91
CA ARG A 195 -18.77 12.32 -19.24
C ARG A 195 -19.48 11.69 -18.04
N MET A 196 -18.73 11.05 -17.14
CA MET A 196 -19.27 10.32 -15.99
C MET A 196 -19.22 11.12 -14.67
N LYS A 197 -18.69 12.35 -14.67
CA LYS A 197 -18.46 13.16 -13.44
C LYS A 197 -19.72 13.43 -12.62
N THR A 198 -20.91 13.37 -13.24
CA THR A 198 -22.19 13.58 -12.56
C THR A 198 -22.75 12.31 -11.89
N ARG A 199 -22.11 11.15 -12.08
CA ARG A 199 -22.56 9.86 -11.53
C ARG A 199 -21.63 9.39 -10.43
N LYS A 200 -22.21 8.81 -9.38
CA LYS A 200 -21.42 8.10 -8.35
C LYS A 200 -21.01 6.73 -8.87
N PRO A 201 -19.88 6.17 -8.41
CA PRO A 201 -19.51 4.79 -8.70
C PRO A 201 -20.58 3.82 -8.17
N VAL A 202 -20.75 2.70 -8.85
CA VAL A 202 -21.68 1.65 -8.45
C VAL A 202 -21.14 0.98 -7.19
N SER A 203 -21.93 1.01 -6.10
CA SER A 203 -21.57 0.35 -4.85
C SER A 203 -21.46 -1.17 -5.04
N PRO A 204 -20.36 -1.82 -4.57
CA PRO A 204 -20.23 -3.29 -4.60
C PRO A 204 -21.39 -3.99 -3.93
N THR A 205 -21.83 -3.49 -2.77
CA THR A 205 -22.95 -4.06 -2.01
C THR A 205 -24.24 -3.98 -2.78
N LEU A 206 -24.57 -2.80 -3.34
CA LEU A 206 -25.77 -2.64 -4.15
C LEU A 206 -25.74 -3.55 -5.38
N PHE A 207 -24.59 -3.67 -6.03
CA PHE A 207 -24.39 -4.53 -7.20
C PHE A 207 -24.60 -6.02 -6.84
N LEU A 208 -24.05 -6.48 -5.72
CA LEU A 208 -24.26 -7.84 -5.21
C LEU A 208 -25.74 -8.14 -4.96
N PHE A 209 -26.44 -7.24 -4.28
CA PHE A 209 -27.85 -7.45 -3.97
C PHE A 209 -28.76 -7.35 -5.23
N THR A 210 -28.42 -6.50 -6.18
CA THR A 210 -29.28 -6.26 -7.36
C THR A 210 -29.04 -7.28 -8.46
N PHE A 211 -27.82 -7.77 -8.63
CA PHE A 211 -27.46 -8.65 -9.75
C PHE A 211 -27.07 -10.06 -9.31
N VAL A 212 -26.19 -10.20 -8.30
CA VAL A 212 -25.67 -11.51 -7.90
C VAL A 212 -26.69 -12.31 -7.11
N ALA A 213 -27.30 -11.71 -6.10
CA ALA A 213 -28.25 -12.41 -5.24
C ALA A 213 -29.46 -12.95 -5.98
N PRO A 214 -30.14 -12.21 -6.88
CA PRO A 214 -31.26 -12.74 -7.66
C PRO A 214 -30.87 -13.91 -8.57
N ILE A 215 -29.69 -13.84 -9.23
CA ILE A 215 -29.19 -14.91 -10.10
C ILE A 215 -28.95 -16.18 -9.29
N VAL A 216 -28.23 -16.05 -8.16
CA VAL A 216 -27.93 -17.19 -7.28
C VAL A 216 -29.21 -17.79 -6.69
N PHE A 217 -30.16 -16.93 -6.28
CA PHE A 217 -31.48 -17.38 -5.77
C PHE A 217 -32.26 -18.14 -6.82
N LEU A 218 -32.34 -17.61 -8.06
CA LEU A 218 -33.06 -18.27 -9.16
C LEU A 218 -32.45 -19.64 -9.47
N LEU A 219 -31.12 -19.71 -9.62
CA LEU A 219 -30.41 -20.97 -9.89
C LEU A 219 -30.50 -21.95 -8.73
N GLY A 220 -30.45 -21.47 -7.48
CA GLY A 220 -30.64 -22.26 -6.29
C GLY A 220 -32.04 -22.86 -6.20
N THR A 221 -33.07 -22.09 -6.58
CA THR A 221 -34.46 -22.57 -6.63
C THR A 221 -34.63 -23.70 -7.66
N VAL A 222 -34.02 -23.52 -8.86
CA VAL A 222 -34.02 -24.58 -9.88
C VAL A 222 -33.29 -25.84 -9.39
N ALA A 223 -32.12 -25.68 -8.78
CA ALA A 223 -31.40 -26.82 -8.19
C ALA A 223 -32.21 -27.55 -7.11
N MET A 224 -32.91 -26.79 -6.28
CA MET A 224 -33.78 -27.33 -5.22
C MET A 224 -34.94 -28.14 -5.79
N THR A 225 -35.57 -27.69 -6.86
CA THR A 225 -36.66 -28.43 -7.51
C THR A 225 -36.21 -29.71 -8.18
N LEU A 226 -34.96 -29.75 -8.69
CA LEU A 226 -34.43 -30.91 -9.38
C LEU A 226 -33.88 -32.00 -8.43
N VAL A 227 -33.30 -31.63 -7.29
CA VAL A 227 -32.48 -32.53 -6.46
C VAL A 227 -32.95 -32.55 -4.99
N GLY A 228 -33.76 -31.61 -4.54
CA GLY A 228 -34.03 -31.28 -3.14
C GLY A 228 -34.94 -32.27 -2.36
N GLY A 229 -35.30 -33.44 -2.93
CA GLY A 229 -36.26 -34.36 -2.30
C GLY A 229 -35.75 -35.24 -1.13
N SER A 230 -34.46 -35.16 -0.77
CA SER A 230 -33.86 -35.93 0.31
C SER A 230 -32.85 -35.13 1.12
N LEU A 231 -32.49 -35.62 2.32
CA LEU A 231 -31.46 -34.95 3.15
C LEU A 231 -30.12 -34.79 2.38
N PHE A 232 -29.71 -35.80 1.62
CA PHE A 232 -28.55 -35.76 0.76
C PHE A 232 -28.72 -34.72 -0.36
N GLY A 233 -29.92 -34.62 -0.95
CA GLY A 233 -30.23 -33.61 -1.96
C GLY A 233 -30.09 -32.20 -1.42
N PHE A 234 -30.52 -31.91 -0.19
CA PHE A 234 -30.35 -30.62 0.47
C PHE A 234 -28.84 -30.22 0.60
N VAL A 235 -28.04 -31.15 1.08
CA VAL A 235 -26.59 -30.94 1.23
C VAL A 235 -25.94 -30.67 -0.15
N LEU A 236 -26.32 -31.44 -1.17
CA LEU A 236 -25.82 -31.24 -2.53
C LEU A 236 -26.22 -29.85 -3.09
N VAL A 237 -27.50 -29.46 -2.90
CA VAL A 237 -27.98 -28.14 -3.33
C VAL A 237 -27.22 -27.01 -2.61
N PHE A 238 -26.90 -27.16 -1.33
CA PHE A 238 -26.10 -26.18 -0.59
C PHE A 238 -24.71 -25.98 -1.25
N PHE A 239 -24.02 -27.06 -1.59
CA PHE A 239 -22.72 -26.97 -2.27
C PHE A 239 -22.83 -26.39 -3.68
N ILE A 240 -23.90 -26.72 -4.41
CA ILE A 240 -24.18 -26.12 -5.73
C ILE A 240 -24.38 -24.62 -5.60
N ILE A 241 -25.17 -24.16 -4.63
CA ILE A 241 -25.40 -22.71 -4.39
C ILE A 241 -24.09 -22.01 -4.01
N LEU A 242 -23.27 -22.63 -3.16
CA LEU A 242 -21.98 -22.09 -2.75
C LEU A 242 -21.04 -21.97 -3.96
N GLY A 243 -20.93 -23.01 -4.78
CA GLY A 243 -20.14 -23.00 -6.01
C GLY A 243 -20.63 -21.96 -7.02
N LEU A 244 -21.93 -21.87 -7.25
CA LEU A 244 -22.54 -20.85 -8.11
C LEU A 244 -22.28 -19.44 -7.58
N PHE A 245 -22.40 -19.23 -6.27
CA PHE A 245 -22.09 -17.94 -5.66
C PHE A 245 -20.63 -17.53 -5.92
N MET A 246 -19.67 -18.44 -5.75
CA MET A 246 -18.26 -18.16 -6.04
C MET A 246 -18.03 -17.79 -7.52
N VAL A 247 -18.61 -18.56 -8.45
CA VAL A 247 -18.45 -18.32 -9.89
C VAL A 247 -19.11 -16.99 -10.31
N VAL A 248 -20.36 -16.77 -9.90
CA VAL A 248 -21.12 -15.55 -10.25
C VAL A 248 -20.46 -14.34 -9.60
N SER A 249 -19.97 -14.42 -8.37
CA SER A 249 -19.26 -13.33 -7.69
C SER A 249 -17.97 -12.94 -8.45
N LYS A 250 -17.22 -13.91 -8.96
CA LYS A 250 -15.99 -13.66 -9.75
C LYS A 250 -16.29 -12.90 -11.03
N PHE A 251 -17.32 -13.29 -11.78
CA PHE A 251 -17.79 -12.56 -12.97
C PHE A 251 -18.35 -11.18 -12.63
N ALA A 252 -19.12 -11.09 -11.56
CA ALA A 252 -19.72 -9.86 -11.07
C ALA A 252 -18.66 -8.83 -10.68
N THR A 253 -17.58 -9.26 -10.00
CA THR A 253 -16.45 -8.39 -9.64
C THR A 253 -15.77 -7.83 -10.89
N SER A 254 -15.50 -8.67 -11.90
CA SER A 254 -14.91 -8.22 -13.17
C SER A 254 -15.81 -7.19 -13.89
N LEU A 255 -17.12 -7.44 -13.92
CA LEU A 255 -18.07 -6.50 -14.51
C LEU A 255 -18.14 -5.18 -13.73
N LEU A 256 -18.17 -5.25 -12.40
CA LEU A 256 -18.15 -4.08 -11.52
C LEU A 256 -16.90 -3.21 -11.71
N HIS A 257 -15.73 -3.84 -11.86
CA HIS A 257 -14.49 -3.12 -12.19
C HIS A 257 -14.59 -2.40 -13.55
N LYS A 258 -15.17 -3.04 -14.56
CA LYS A 258 -15.38 -2.39 -15.88
C LYS A 258 -16.34 -1.22 -15.77
N LEU A 259 -17.44 -1.36 -15.02
CA LEU A 259 -18.42 -0.29 -14.80
C LEU A 259 -17.83 0.89 -14.04
N ASN A 260 -16.99 0.65 -13.05
CA ASN A 260 -16.36 1.66 -12.21
C ASN A 260 -14.98 2.11 -12.70
N ARG A 261 -14.55 1.68 -13.90
CA ARG A 261 -13.21 2.00 -14.41
C ARG A 261 -12.90 3.51 -14.41
N HIS A 262 -13.88 4.35 -14.73
CA HIS A 262 -13.75 5.80 -14.68
C HIS A 262 -13.50 6.35 -13.26
N ALA A 263 -14.07 5.71 -12.24
CA ALA A 263 -13.83 6.04 -10.85
C ALA A 263 -12.42 5.60 -10.40
N LEU A 264 -11.98 4.41 -10.81
CA LEU A 264 -10.61 3.91 -10.55
C LEU A 264 -9.54 4.77 -11.24
N ASP A 265 -9.83 5.27 -12.45
CA ASP A 265 -8.94 6.21 -13.14
C ASP A 265 -8.84 7.53 -12.36
N LEU A 266 -9.98 8.07 -11.88
CA LEU A 266 -9.96 9.27 -11.06
C LEU A 266 -9.25 9.05 -9.73
N ASP A 267 -9.41 7.87 -9.12
CA ASP A 267 -8.71 7.48 -7.90
C ASP A 267 -7.19 7.49 -8.09
N ARG A 268 -6.71 6.94 -9.21
CA ARG A 268 -5.30 7.04 -9.60
C ARG A 268 -4.85 8.49 -9.80
N ALA A 269 -5.68 9.34 -10.38
CA ALA A 269 -5.35 10.76 -10.54
C ALA A 269 -5.21 11.46 -9.17
N LEU A 270 -6.06 11.14 -8.19
CA LEU A 270 -5.94 11.59 -6.82
C LEU A 270 -4.63 11.12 -6.19
N ASP A 271 -4.28 9.85 -6.37
CA ASP A 271 -3.04 9.28 -5.85
C ASP A 271 -1.78 9.95 -6.45
N VAL A 272 -1.77 10.21 -7.76
CA VAL A 272 -0.66 10.90 -8.44
C VAL A 272 -0.56 12.36 -7.99
N GLU A 273 -1.67 13.06 -7.86
CA GLU A 273 -1.69 14.44 -7.38
C GLU A 273 -1.18 14.54 -5.95
N MET A 274 -1.58 13.61 -5.10
CA MET A 274 -1.13 13.53 -3.72
C MET A 274 0.35 13.17 -3.60
N SER A 275 0.82 12.22 -4.41
CA SER A 275 2.22 11.78 -4.40
C SER A 275 3.17 12.89 -4.82
N THR A 276 2.82 13.60 -5.89
CA THR A 276 3.67 14.65 -6.48
C THR A 276 3.54 16.01 -5.81
N GLY A 277 2.45 16.24 -5.06
CA GLY A 277 2.11 17.56 -4.53
C GLY A 277 1.74 18.58 -5.61
N LYS A 278 1.41 18.11 -6.84
CA LYS A 278 1.13 18.96 -8.02
C LYS A 278 -0.21 18.60 -8.64
N VAL A 279 -0.92 19.62 -9.09
CA VAL A 279 -2.26 19.50 -9.66
C VAL A 279 -2.22 18.79 -11.02
N CYS A 280 -2.96 17.70 -11.16
CA CYS A 280 -3.19 17.01 -12.43
C CYS A 280 -4.67 16.81 -12.78
N ILE A 281 -5.57 16.97 -11.81
CA ILE A 281 -7.02 16.83 -12.03
C ILE A 281 -7.57 18.13 -12.60
N PRO A 282 -8.31 18.11 -13.73
CA PRO A 282 -8.96 19.28 -14.30
C PRO A 282 -9.98 19.93 -13.35
N ASP A 283 -10.05 21.28 -13.36
CA ASP A 283 -10.89 22.05 -12.45
C ASP A 283 -12.40 21.75 -12.62
N ASP A 284 -12.84 21.40 -13.82
CA ASP A 284 -14.24 21.04 -14.12
C ASP A 284 -14.65 19.66 -13.59
N ILE A 285 -13.68 18.83 -13.19
CA ILE A 285 -13.89 17.54 -12.53
C ILE A 285 -13.88 17.70 -11.01
N ARG A 286 -13.10 18.66 -10.48
CA ARG A 286 -13.10 18.98 -9.04
C ARG A 286 -14.50 19.39 -8.58
N GLY A 287 -14.88 18.92 -7.38
CA GLY A 287 -16.21 19.19 -6.83
C GLY A 287 -17.37 18.47 -7.52
N SER A 288 -17.14 17.70 -8.57
CA SER A 288 -18.17 16.87 -9.21
C SER A 288 -18.68 15.76 -8.28
N LYS A 289 -19.84 15.17 -8.61
CA LYS A 289 -20.39 14.07 -7.79
C LYS A 289 -19.47 12.86 -7.73
N LEU A 290 -18.78 12.56 -8.83
CA LEU A 290 -17.80 11.47 -8.89
C LEU A 290 -16.60 11.80 -8.00
N TYR A 291 -16.01 13.00 -8.16
CA TYR A 291 -14.88 13.46 -7.36
C TYR A 291 -15.17 13.41 -5.84
N ASN A 292 -16.30 13.98 -5.43
CA ASN A 292 -16.71 13.99 -4.03
C ASN A 292 -16.99 12.58 -3.48
N ALA A 293 -17.48 11.66 -4.33
CA ALA A 293 -17.69 10.27 -3.92
C ALA A 293 -16.37 9.52 -3.73
N MET A 294 -15.34 9.80 -4.54
CA MET A 294 -14.00 9.20 -4.38
C MET A 294 -13.27 9.81 -3.18
N LEU A 295 -13.28 11.14 -3.06
CA LEU A 295 -12.64 11.83 -1.94
C LEU A 295 -13.29 11.48 -0.60
N GLY A 296 -14.60 11.28 -0.55
CA GLY A 296 -15.32 10.88 0.66
C GLY A 296 -14.98 9.47 1.18
N GLN A 297 -14.24 8.66 0.42
CA GLN A 297 -13.71 7.37 0.83
C GLN A 297 -12.28 7.47 1.39
N ARG A 298 -11.64 8.63 1.26
CA ARG A 298 -10.28 8.87 1.73
C ARG A 298 -10.27 9.44 3.15
N PRO A 299 -9.18 9.22 3.92
CA PRO A 299 -9.04 9.81 5.25
C PRO A 299 -9.08 11.34 5.23
N PRO A 300 -9.48 11.98 6.35
CA PRO A 300 -9.50 13.45 6.45
C PRO A 300 -8.14 14.11 6.15
N ALA A 301 -7.04 13.52 6.63
CA ALA A 301 -5.70 14.01 6.37
C ALA A 301 -5.37 14.07 4.86
N PHE A 302 -5.84 13.08 4.10
CA PHE A 302 -5.68 13.05 2.64
C PHE A 302 -6.46 14.20 1.99
N ALA A 303 -7.72 14.40 2.36
CA ALA A 303 -8.57 15.45 1.81
C ALA A 303 -7.99 16.85 2.14
N GLU A 304 -7.56 17.07 3.38
CA GLU A 304 -6.94 18.31 3.84
C GLU A 304 -5.63 18.66 3.10
N ARG A 305 -4.79 17.65 2.84
CA ARG A 305 -3.56 17.83 2.07
C ARG A 305 -3.86 18.12 0.60
N LEU A 306 -4.84 17.42 0.02
CA LEU A 306 -5.25 17.63 -1.38
C LEU A 306 -5.79 19.06 -1.60
N GLU A 307 -6.53 19.61 -0.64
CA GLU A 307 -7.01 20.99 -0.68
C GLU A 307 -5.85 21.98 -0.70
N LYS A 308 -4.85 21.79 0.15
CA LYS A 308 -3.62 22.61 0.17
C LYS A 308 -2.85 22.52 -1.16
N ILE A 309 -2.75 21.34 -1.78
CA ILE A 309 -2.13 21.16 -3.11
C ILE A 309 -2.90 21.95 -4.16
N ALA A 310 -4.22 21.90 -4.12
CA ALA A 310 -5.09 22.63 -5.05
C ALA A 310 -4.98 24.16 -4.87
N GLU A 311 -4.83 24.64 -3.62
CA GLU A 311 -4.62 26.07 -3.32
C GLU A 311 -3.28 26.59 -3.86
N VAL A 312 -2.20 25.81 -3.75
CA VAL A 312 -0.88 26.14 -4.34
C VAL A 312 -0.96 26.17 -5.86
N GLY A 313 -1.74 25.29 -6.48
CA GLY A 313 -2.08 25.31 -7.90
C GLY A 313 -0.92 24.98 -8.84
N GLU A 314 0.22 24.48 -8.35
CA GLU A 314 1.34 24.07 -9.21
C GLU A 314 0.92 22.87 -10.07
N ARG A 315 1.02 23.00 -11.39
CA ARG A 315 0.57 21.97 -12.32
C ARG A 315 1.64 20.91 -12.56
N LEU A 316 1.21 19.65 -12.60
CA LEU A 316 2.05 18.50 -12.95
C LEU A 316 2.45 18.56 -14.42
N SER A 317 3.74 18.37 -14.71
CA SER A 317 4.25 18.29 -16.09
C SER A 317 3.68 17.07 -16.81
N TYR A 318 3.28 17.22 -18.08
CA TYR A 318 2.82 16.10 -18.92
C TYR A 318 3.90 15.02 -19.14
N ARG A 319 5.17 15.37 -18.94
CA ARG A 319 6.32 14.45 -19.02
C ARG A 319 6.67 13.81 -17.70
N TRP A 320 5.88 14.07 -16.65
CA TRP A 320 6.15 13.49 -15.34
C TRP A 320 6.31 11.96 -15.44
N LYS A 321 7.32 11.51 -14.79
CA LYS A 321 7.56 10.10 -14.45
C LYS A 321 7.77 10.05 -12.95
N PRO A 322 7.31 8.99 -12.27
CA PRO A 322 7.56 8.81 -10.85
C PRO A 322 9.07 8.75 -10.58
N ASP A 323 9.46 9.37 -9.48
CA ASP A 323 10.81 9.24 -8.94
C ASP A 323 10.89 7.93 -8.17
N LEU A 324 11.50 6.92 -8.80
CA LEU A 324 11.65 5.60 -8.23
C LEU A 324 12.99 5.52 -7.50
N PRO A 325 13.06 4.85 -6.35
CA PRO A 325 14.33 4.58 -5.70
C PRO A 325 15.21 3.72 -6.63
N ASN A 326 16.53 3.80 -6.43
CA ASN A 326 17.42 2.82 -7.02
C ASN A 326 17.13 1.49 -6.31
N TRP A 327 16.51 0.57 -7.05
CA TRP A 327 16.18 -0.73 -6.49
C TRP A 327 17.46 -1.51 -6.17
N MET A 328 17.52 -2.07 -4.98
CA MET A 328 18.56 -3.01 -4.63
C MET A 328 18.43 -4.24 -5.54
N VAL A 329 19.46 -4.50 -6.34
CA VAL A 329 19.55 -5.72 -7.16
C VAL A 329 20.32 -6.71 -6.32
N MET A 330 19.65 -7.75 -5.80
CA MET A 330 20.29 -8.81 -5.00
C MET A 330 21.23 -9.73 -5.82
N ALA A 331 21.22 -9.59 -7.15
CA ALA A 331 21.82 -10.55 -8.07
C ALA A 331 23.36 -10.53 -8.18
N ASP A 332 24.05 -9.55 -7.60
CA ASP A 332 25.50 -9.39 -7.88
C ASP A 332 26.43 -9.62 -6.67
N ALA A 333 25.90 -9.89 -5.48
CA ALA A 333 26.75 -10.05 -4.30
C ALA A 333 27.45 -11.43 -4.22
N ASP A 334 26.88 -12.46 -4.83
CA ASP A 334 27.46 -13.81 -4.77
C ASP A 334 28.40 -14.15 -5.96
N TYR A 335 28.45 -13.30 -6.99
CA TYR A 335 29.30 -13.56 -8.17
C TYR A 335 30.70 -12.94 -8.09
N GLU A 336 30.93 -11.95 -7.24
CA GLU A 336 32.26 -11.35 -7.09
C GLU A 336 33.17 -12.16 -6.16
N ASP A 337 32.63 -12.95 -5.23
CA ASP A 337 33.44 -13.79 -4.32
C ASP A 337 33.91 -15.11 -4.94
N GLU A 338 33.30 -15.61 -6.05
CA GLU A 338 33.73 -16.83 -6.72
C GLU A 338 34.80 -16.62 -7.80
N ILE A 339 35.07 -15.38 -8.22
CA ILE A 339 36.04 -15.08 -9.29
C ILE A 339 37.45 -14.89 -8.72
N ASP A 340 37.62 -14.58 -7.44
CA ASP A 340 38.92 -14.29 -6.85
C ASP A 340 39.69 -15.53 -6.32
N GLU A 341 39.05 -16.72 -6.27
CA GLU A 341 39.72 -17.97 -5.86
C GLU A 341 40.28 -18.83 -7.02
N SER A 342 40.10 -18.44 -8.28
CA SER A 342 40.52 -19.27 -9.43
C SER A 342 41.74 -18.77 -10.19
N GLU A 343 42.40 -17.67 -9.79
CA GLU A 343 43.60 -17.12 -10.47
C GLU A 343 44.93 -17.31 -9.72
N GLU A 344 45.02 -18.18 -8.73
CA GLU A 344 46.32 -18.58 -8.12
C GLU A 344 46.76 -20.00 -8.48
N ASP A 345 46.72 -20.39 -9.73
CA ASP A 345 47.56 -21.49 -10.22
C ASP A 345 48.61 -20.93 -11.16
N GLY A 346 49.82 -20.78 -10.59
CA GLY A 346 51.01 -20.27 -11.25
C GLY A 346 51.46 -21.10 -12.45
N PRO A 347 52.36 -20.56 -13.30
CA PRO A 347 52.76 -21.13 -14.53
C PRO A 347 53.56 -22.45 -14.33
N LEU A 348 53.10 -23.51 -14.94
CA LEU A 348 53.87 -24.76 -15.10
C LEU A 348 55.08 -24.47 -15.96
N GLU A 349 56.24 -24.41 -15.34
CA GLU A 349 57.54 -24.50 -16.02
C GLU A 349 57.64 -25.87 -16.71
N LEU A 350 57.67 -25.85 -18.02
CA LEU A 350 58.11 -26.98 -18.84
C LEU A 350 59.62 -26.85 -19.06
N ASP A 351 60.40 -27.47 -18.19
CA ASP A 351 61.79 -27.75 -18.42
C ASP A 351 61.95 -28.94 -19.38
N GLY A 352 62.66 -28.71 -20.41
CA GLY A 352 63.62 -29.46 -21.18
C GLY A 352 63.40 -30.92 -21.46
N ILE A 353 63.28 -31.25 -22.75
CA ILE A 353 63.92 -32.46 -23.32
C ILE A 353 64.57 -32.01 -24.62
N GLU A 354 65.93 -31.92 -24.59
CA GLU A 354 66.76 -32.08 -25.74
C GLU A 354 66.87 -33.58 -26.04
N ASP A 355 66.72 -33.93 -27.29
CA ASP A 355 67.47 -34.83 -28.22
C ASP A 355 66.54 -35.37 -29.32
#